data_03d5b78093873861e4da08a565432295
#
_entry.id   03d5b78093873861e4da08a565432295
#
_cell.length_a   1.000
_cell.length_b   1.000
_cell.length_c   1.000
_cell.angle_alpha   90.00
_cell.angle_beta   90.00
_cell.angle_gamma   90.00
#
_symmetry.space_group_name_H-M   'P 1'
#
loop_
_entity.id
_entity.type
_entity.pdbx_description
1 polymer ?
#
loop_
_entity_poly.entity_id
_entity_poly.type
_entity_poly.pdbx_seq_one_letter_code
_entity_poly.pdbx_strand_id
1 'polypeptide(L)'
;MRRSNNLLSDKLTLGEKLKISTYKLSIVIDKSQNTLILKGNEELLKTYTVSTGSNNSTPVGVFKITDKLIHPTWYKPDGKVIPYGSPENLLGTRWMGLTKEGYGIHGTLKPEKLGQQITDGCIRMRNEEVEELYGIITPGTEVTIVD
;
A
#
# COMPACT_ATOMS: atom_id res chain seq x y z
N MET A 1 -7.93 16.95 -15.44
CA MET A 1 -8.03 15.87 -14.51
C MET A 1 -9.45 15.56 -14.15
N ARG A 2 -9.79 14.42 -14.32
CA ARG A 2 -11.12 14.05 -14.03
C ARG A 2 -11.41 14.10 -12.54
N ARG A 3 -12.47 14.74 -12.22
CA ARG A 3 -12.83 14.87 -10.85
C ARG A 3 -13.95 13.93 -10.55
N SER A 4 -13.75 12.79 -10.53
CA SER A 4 -14.82 11.85 -10.41
C SER A 4 -15.18 11.55 -8.96
N ASN A 5 -16.43 11.49 -8.68
CA ASN A 5 -16.92 10.96 -7.42
C ASN A 5 -17.23 9.49 -7.55
N ASN A 6 -16.92 8.91 -8.69
CA ASN A 6 -17.22 7.52 -8.97
C ASN A 6 -15.94 6.70 -8.93
N LEU A 7 -15.68 6.05 -7.81
CA LEU A 7 -14.47 5.26 -7.62
C LEU A 7 -14.38 4.11 -8.60
N LEU A 8 -15.50 3.52 -8.96
CA LEU A 8 -15.51 2.43 -9.92
C LEU A 8 -15.02 2.89 -11.27
N SER A 9 -15.47 4.07 -11.70
CA SER A 9 -15.04 4.64 -12.96
C SER A 9 -13.55 4.94 -12.96
N ASP A 10 -13.03 5.44 -11.84
CA ASP A 10 -11.59 5.70 -11.70
C ASP A 10 -10.79 4.41 -11.83
N LYS A 11 -11.24 3.35 -11.20
CA LYS A 11 -10.56 2.06 -11.26
C LYS A 11 -10.54 1.51 -12.67
N LEU A 12 -11.66 1.59 -13.37
CA LEU A 12 -11.75 1.11 -14.74
C LEU A 12 -10.82 1.90 -15.66
N THR A 13 -10.80 3.22 -15.52
CA THR A 13 -9.94 4.06 -16.32
C THR A 13 -8.47 3.74 -16.11
N LEU A 14 -8.08 3.56 -14.85
CA LEU A 14 -6.71 3.20 -14.53
C LEU A 14 -6.34 1.85 -15.12
N GLY A 15 -7.21 0.85 -14.99
CA GLY A 15 -6.96 -0.48 -15.52
C GLY A 15 -6.81 -0.48 -17.02
N GLU A 16 -7.67 0.26 -17.74
CA GLU A 16 -7.59 0.36 -19.18
C GLU A 16 -6.29 1.00 -19.63
N LYS A 17 -5.90 2.07 -18.95
CA LYS A 17 -4.67 2.77 -19.27
C LYS A 17 -3.47 1.85 -19.14
N LEU A 18 -3.43 1.03 -18.10
CA LEU A 18 -2.33 0.12 -17.86
C LEU A 18 -2.31 -1.05 -18.84
N LYS A 19 -3.47 -1.43 -19.38
CA LYS A 19 -3.53 -2.51 -20.35
C LYS A 19 -3.01 -2.09 -21.72
N ILE A 20 -3.21 -0.82 -22.10
CA ILE A 20 -2.85 -0.37 -23.43
C ILE A 20 -1.43 0.17 -23.49
N SER A 21 -0.91 0.63 -22.38
CA SER A 21 0.40 1.28 -22.33
C SER A 21 1.37 0.47 -21.48
N THR A 22 2.65 0.49 -21.86
CA THR A 22 3.68 -0.14 -21.07
C THR A 22 4.21 0.90 -20.08
N TYR A 23 3.49 1.09 -18.99
CA TYR A 23 3.95 1.97 -17.92
C TYR A 23 4.94 1.26 -17.04
N LYS A 24 6.02 1.94 -16.69
CA LYS A 24 6.88 1.49 -15.63
C LYS A 24 6.32 2.06 -14.34
N LEU A 25 5.68 1.20 -13.56
CA LEU A 25 5.03 1.62 -12.34
C LEU A 25 6.04 1.80 -11.21
N SER A 26 5.79 2.77 -10.37
CA SER A 26 6.55 2.98 -9.15
C SER A 26 5.64 3.59 -8.09
N ILE A 27 6.08 3.51 -6.85
CA ILE A 27 5.32 4.03 -5.71
C ILE A 27 6.22 4.99 -4.95
N VAL A 28 5.64 6.13 -4.54
CA VAL A 28 6.31 7.05 -3.63
C VAL A 28 5.43 7.21 -2.41
N ILE A 29 6.00 7.03 -1.23
CA ILE A 29 5.29 7.19 0.04
C ILE A 29 5.88 8.39 0.75
N ASP A 30 5.02 9.37 1.04
CA ASP A 30 5.41 10.59 1.75
C ASP A 30 4.91 10.48 3.19
N LYS A 31 5.85 10.29 4.10
CA LYS A 31 5.53 10.09 5.53
C LYS A 31 4.95 11.33 6.16
N SER A 32 5.42 12.50 5.76
CA SER A 32 4.95 13.75 6.36
C SER A 32 3.51 14.05 5.98
N GLN A 33 3.06 13.56 4.83
CA GLN A 33 1.70 13.77 4.35
C GLN A 33 0.82 12.54 4.54
N ASN A 34 1.40 11.41 4.93
CA ASN A 34 0.71 10.12 5.03
C ASN A 34 -0.01 9.81 3.72
N THR A 35 0.71 9.91 2.61
CA THR A 35 0.17 9.62 1.29
C THR A 35 1.04 8.60 0.58
N LEU A 36 0.38 7.81 -0.28
CA LEU A 36 1.04 6.89 -1.19
C LEU A 36 0.67 7.33 -2.59
N ILE A 37 1.67 7.58 -3.42
CA ILE A 37 1.50 8.07 -4.78
C ILE A 37 1.88 6.96 -5.75
N LEU A 38 0.95 6.59 -6.62
CA LEU A 38 1.20 5.65 -7.70
C LEU A 38 1.61 6.43 -8.93
N LYS A 39 2.77 6.08 -9.48
CA LYS A 39 3.31 6.75 -10.67
C LYS A 39 3.51 5.75 -11.79
N GLY A 40 3.36 6.21 -13.02
CA GLY A 40 3.66 5.45 -14.21
C GLY A 40 4.51 6.30 -15.11
N ASN A 41 5.73 5.87 -15.43
CA ASN A 41 6.68 6.61 -16.25
C ASN A 41 6.87 8.04 -15.73
N GLU A 42 6.98 8.19 -14.42
CA GLU A 42 7.16 9.48 -13.74
C GLU A 42 5.90 10.36 -13.74
N GLU A 43 4.80 9.87 -14.29
CA GLU A 43 3.54 10.59 -14.28
C GLU A 43 2.69 10.14 -13.09
N LEU A 44 2.09 11.08 -12.36
CA LEU A 44 1.22 10.74 -11.24
C LEU A 44 -0.06 10.13 -11.77
N LEU A 45 -0.37 8.91 -11.33
CA LEU A 45 -1.58 8.21 -11.73
C LEU A 45 -2.67 8.30 -10.66
N LYS A 46 -2.31 8.14 -9.40
CA LYS A 46 -3.29 8.15 -8.32
C LYS A 46 -2.60 8.39 -6.98
N THR A 47 -3.33 9.00 -6.05
CA THR A 47 -2.84 9.27 -4.70
C THR A 47 -3.80 8.63 -3.70
N TYR A 48 -3.23 7.99 -2.68
CA TYR A 48 -3.99 7.34 -1.61
C TYR A 48 -3.60 7.93 -0.27
N THR A 49 -4.56 8.01 0.65
CA THR A 49 -4.28 8.35 2.04
C THR A 49 -3.93 7.07 2.79
N VAL A 50 -2.81 7.09 3.50
CA VAL A 50 -2.32 5.91 4.20
C VAL A 50 -1.93 6.28 5.64
N SER A 51 -1.62 5.26 6.43
CA SER A 51 -1.00 5.45 7.74
C SER A 51 0.41 4.91 7.69
N THR A 52 1.30 5.53 8.45
CA THR A 52 2.70 5.15 8.51
C THR A 52 3.10 4.92 9.97
N GLY A 53 4.36 4.62 10.22
CA GLY A 53 4.82 4.26 11.55
C GLY A 53 4.75 5.39 12.55
N SER A 54 4.30 5.09 13.76
CA SER A 54 4.28 6.05 14.83
C SER A 54 5.69 6.49 15.18
N ASN A 55 5.83 7.72 15.65
CA ASN A 55 7.14 8.31 15.95
C ASN A 55 8.06 8.28 14.74
N ASN A 56 7.46 8.41 13.56
CA ASN A 56 8.22 8.49 12.31
C ASN A 56 9.07 7.24 12.05
N SER A 57 8.60 6.07 12.49
CA SER A 57 9.38 4.83 12.46
C SER A 57 9.45 4.16 11.10
N THR A 58 8.60 4.56 10.13
CA THR A 58 8.72 4.01 8.77
C THR A 58 10.04 4.46 8.17
N PRO A 59 10.86 3.53 7.64
CA PRO A 59 12.19 3.91 7.14
C PRO A 59 12.11 4.70 5.85
N VAL A 60 13.06 5.62 5.68
CA VAL A 60 13.23 6.37 4.43
C VAL A 60 14.21 5.59 3.55
N GLY A 61 13.96 5.57 2.26
CA GLY A 61 14.86 4.90 1.33
C GLY A 61 14.13 4.38 0.10
N VAL A 62 14.85 3.58 -0.67
CA VAL A 62 14.31 2.95 -1.88
C VAL A 62 14.23 1.46 -1.64
N PHE A 63 13.03 0.92 -1.80
CA PHE A 63 12.74 -0.49 -1.58
C PHE A 63 12.03 -1.05 -2.80
N LYS A 64 11.77 -2.35 -2.81
CA LYS A 64 11.01 -2.98 -3.89
C LYS A 64 9.98 -3.90 -3.29
N ILE A 65 8.89 -4.11 -4.03
CA ILE A 65 7.87 -5.08 -3.64
C ILE A 65 8.47 -6.48 -3.80
N THR A 66 8.33 -7.30 -2.77
CA THR A 66 8.87 -8.66 -2.78
C THR A 66 7.76 -9.68 -2.95
N ASP A 67 6.93 -9.89 -1.92
CA ASP A 67 5.88 -10.88 -1.98
C ASP A 67 4.51 -10.21 -1.94
N LYS A 68 3.52 -10.93 -2.42
CA LYS A 68 2.14 -10.45 -2.46
C LYS A 68 1.26 -11.57 -1.94
N LEU A 69 0.43 -11.25 -0.94
CA LEU A 69 -0.44 -12.24 -0.31
C LEU A 69 -1.88 -11.75 -0.27
N ILE A 70 -2.80 -12.67 -0.57
CA ILE A 70 -4.24 -12.43 -0.42
C ILE A 70 -4.67 -13.07 0.88
N HIS A 71 -5.46 -12.34 1.68
CA HIS A 71 -5.95 -12.82 2.98
C HIS A 71 -4.78 -13.32 3.83
N PRO A 72 -3.81 -12.45 4.14
CA PRO A 72 -2.56 -12.89 4.75
C PRO A 72 -2.71 -13.34 6.18
N THR A 73 -1.94 -14.35 6.53
CA THR A 73 -1.70 -14.73 7.92
C THR A 73 -0.64 -13.78 8.48
N TRP A 74 -0.83 -13.33 9.71
CA TRP A 74 0.09 -12.39 10.32
C TRP A 74 1.05 -13.14 11.23
N TYR A 75 2.33 -13.12 10.86
CA TYR A 75 3.39 -13.73 11.66
C TYR A 75 4.04 -12.62 12.48
N LYS A 76 3.68 -12.56 13.75
CA LYS A 76 4.13 -11.49 14.64
C LYS A 76 5.56 -11.71 15.10
N PRO A 77 6.29 -10.62 15.44
CA PRO A 77 7.67 -10.76 15.92
C PRO A 77 7.79 -11.59 17.20
N ASP A 78 6.74 -11.68 18.01
CA ASP A 78 6.76 -12.45 19.23
C ASP A 78 6.52 -13.95 19.02
N GLY A 79 6.42 -14.37 17.75
CA GLY A 79 6.22 -15.77 17.40
C GLY A 79 4.78 -16.20 17.27
N LYS A 80 3.84 -15.33 17.58
CA LYS A 80 2.43 -15.68 17.44
C LYS A 80 2.01 -15.64 15.98
N VAL A 81 1.08 -16.53 15.62
CA VAL A 81 0.56 -16.64 14.26
C VAL A 81 -0.92 -16.33 14.32
N ILE A 82 -1.32 -15.25 13.65
CA ILE A 82 -2.71 -14.77 13.66
C ILE A 82 -3.31 -15.01 12.27
N PRO A 83 -4.26 -15.93 12.15
CA PRO A 83 -4.83 -16.24 10.83
C PRO A 83 -5.72 -15.12 10.33
N TYR A 84 -5.89 -15.08 9.01
CA TYR A 84 -6.82 -14.16 8.39
C TYR A 84 -8.23 -14.42 8.93
N GLY A 85 -8.96 -13.35 9.19
CA GLY A 85 -10.30 -13.46 9.74
C GLY A 85 -10.36 -13.31 11.24
N SER A 86 -9.23 -13.44 11.91
CA SER A 86 -9.16 -13.17 13.34
C SER A 86 -9.25 -11.67 13.58
N PRO A 87 -10.02 -11.21 14.58
CA PRO A 87 -10.07 -9.79 14.90
C PRO A 87 -8.72 -9.23 15.34
N GLU A 88 -7.77 -10.10 15.68
CA GLU A 88 -6.42 -9.67 16.05
C GLU A 88 -5.49 -9.51 14.86
N ASN A 89 -5.91 -9.97 13.68
CA ASN A 89 -5.07 -9.83 12.47
C ASN A 89 -5.25 -8.43 11.90
N LEU A 90 -4.19 -7.64 11.94
CA LEU A 90 -4.25 -6.24 11.55
C LEU A 90 -3.83 -5.99 10.11
N LEU A 91 -3.56 -7.03 9.34
CA LEU A 91 -3.02 -6.87 7.99
C LEU A 91 -4.07 -6.59 6.91
N GLY A 92 -5.35 -6.71 7.23
CA GLY A 92 -6.40 -6.48 6.25
C GLY A 92 -6.46 -7.58 5.20
N THR A 93 -6.91 -7.23 4.00
CA THR A 93 -7.19 -8.22 2.96
C THR A 93 -6.02 -8.53 2.05
N ARG A 94 -5.00 -7.70 2.05
CA ARG A 94 -3.84 -7.87 1.15
C ARG A 94 -2.57 -7.43 1.86
N TRP A 95 -1.48 -8.07 1.47
CA TRP A 95 -0.14 -7.74 1.96
C TRP A 95 0.81 -7.69 0.78
N MET A 96 1.61 -6.63 0.70
CA MET A 96 2.71 -6.52 -0.26
C MET A 96 3.97 -6.21 0.53
N GLY A 97 4.89 -7.17 0.59
CA GLY A 97 6.12 -7.02 1.36
C GLY A 97 7.14 -6.14 0.66
N LEU A 98 8.01 -5.54 1.44
CA LEU A 98 9.12 -4.73 0.93
C LEU A 98 10.43 -5.48 1.12
N THR A 99 11.47 -5.03 0.38
CA THR A 99 12.79 -5.64 0.50
C THR A 99 13.36 -5.52 1.91
N LYS A 100 12.91 -4.53 2.69
CA LYS A 100 13.28 -4.48 4.09
C LYS A 100 12.37 -5.42 4.86
N GLU A 101 12.95 -6.44 5.46
CA GLU A 101 12.22 -7.49 6.13
C GLU A 101 11.33 -6.93 7.24
N GLY A 102 10.10 -7.44 7.32
CA GLY A 102 9.15 -7.01 8.33
C GLY A 102 8.34 -5.79 7.96
N TYR A 103 8.64 -5.16 6.82
CA TYR A 103 7.91 -3.99 6.37
C TYR A 103 7.11 -4.31 5.12
N GLY A 104 5.95 -3.68 4.99
CA GLY A 104 5.09 -3.90 3.85
C GLY A 104 3.93 -2.92 3.79
N ILE A 105 3.13 -3.09 2.76
CA ILE A 105 1.92 -2.31 2.51
C ILE A 105 0.75 -3.26 2.66
N HIS A 106 -0.24 -2.89 3.48
CA HIS A 106 -1.37 -3.79 3.74
C HIS A 106 -2.64 -3.00 4.01
N GLY A 107 -3.76 -3.72 4.08
CA GLY A 107 -5.05 -3.12 4.37
C GLY A 107 -5.28 -2.89 5.85
N THR A 108 -6.48 -2.45 6.19
CA THR A 108 -6.83 -2.21 7.59
C THR A 108 -8.30 -2.51 7.84
N LEU A 109 -8.57 -2.95 9.06
CA LEU A 109 -9.95 -3.09 9.55
C LEU A 109 -10.49 -1.78 10.15
N LYS A 110 -9.63 -0.76 10.27
CA LYS A 110 -10.01 0.50 10.90
C LYS A 110 -9.66 1.69 10.00
N PRO A 111 -10.40 1.87 8.91
CA PRO A 111 -10.08 2.93 7.96
C PRO A 111 -10.22 4.34 8.54
N GLU A 112 -10.95 4.50 9.61
CA GLU A 112 -11.12 5.82 10.22
C GLU A 112 -9.82 6.33 10.84
N LYS A 113 -8.82 5.47 11.01
CA LYS A 113 -7.52 5.84 11.59
C LYS A 113 -6.48 6.22 10.55
N LEU A 114 -6.83 6.18 9.27
CA LEU A 114 -5.87 6.52 8.22
C LEU A 114 -5.51 7.99 8.23
N GLY A 115 -4.33 8.29 7.70
CA GLY A 115 -3.83 9.67 7.65
C GLY A 115 -2.97 10.03 8.84
N GLN A 116 -2.59 9.06 9.67
CA GLN A 116 -1.84 9.30 10.89
C GLN A 116 -0.64 8.37 10.97
N GLN A 117 0.36 8.77 11.75
CA GLN A 117 1.52 7.92 12.04
C GLN A 117 1.19 7.08 13.26
N ILE A 118 0.61 5.91 13.04
CA ILE A 118 0.08 5.07 14.12
C ILE A 118 0.45 3.59 14.02
N THR A 119 1.20 3.18 13.00
CA THR A 119 1.54 1.78 12.83
C THR A 119 2.90 1.47 13.46
N ASP A 120 3.32 0.19 13.36
CA ASP A 120 4.64 -0.22 13.83
C ASP A 120 5.71 -0.07 12.74
N GLY A 121 5.42 0.72 11.70
CA GLY A 121 6.35 0.99 10.62
C GLY A 121 5.83 0.61 9.25
N CYS A 122 4.87 -0.28 9.17
CA CYS A 122 4.25 -0.66 7.90
C CYS A 122 3.34 0.42 7.38
N ILE A 123 3.01 0.33 6.09
CA ILE A 123 2.11 1.25 5.42
C ILE A 123 0.73 0.63 5.41
N ARG A 124 -0.24 1.35 5.94
CA ARG A 124 -1.61 0.83 6.08
C ARG A 124 -2.55 1.63 5.20
N MET A 125 -3.40 0.94 4.43
CA MET A 125 -4.33 1.53 3.49
C MET A 125 -5.74 0.99 3.72
N ARG A 126 -6.74 1.63 3.09
CA ARG A 126 -8.07 1.03 3.03
C ARG A 126 -7.98 -0.30 2.30
N ASN A 127 -8.81 -1.26 2.72
CA ASN A 127 -8.81 -2.57 2.06
C ASN A 127 -9.10 -2.44 0.56
N GLU A 128 -10.09 -1.64 0.20
CA GLU A 128 -10.47 -1.45 -1.21
C GLU A 128 -9.31 -0.89 -2.02
N GLU A 129 -8.54 0.00 -1.43
CA GLU A 129 -7.45 0.66 -2.14
C GLU A 129 -6.23 -0.25 -2.26
N VAL A 130 -5.92 -1.00 -1.21
CA VAL A 130 -4.79 -1.94 -1.31
C VAL A 130 -5.12 -3.07 -2.28
N GLU A 131 -6.40 -3.45 -2.39
CA GLU A 131 -6.82 -4.44 -3.37
C GLU A 131 -6.63 -3.92 -4.79
N GLU A 132 -6.97 -2.67 -5.03
CA GLU A 132 -6.76 -2.06 -6.34
C GLU A 132 -5.26 -2.03 -6.68
N LEU A 133 -4.46 -1.57 -5.74
CA LEU A 133 -3.02 -1.48 -5.93
C LEU A 133 -2.40 -2.86 -6.14
N TYR A 134 -2.84 -3.84 -5.35
CA TYR A 134 -2.38 -5.22 -5.45
C TYR A 134 -2.60 -5.77 -6.87
N GLY A 135 -3.71 -5.41 -7.49
CA GLY A 135 -4.06 -5.92 -8.81
C GLY A 135 -3.17 -5.43 -9.93
N ILE A 136 -2.45 -4.34 -9.73
CA ILE A 136 -1.64 -3.74 -10.79
C ILE A 136 -0.14 -3.70 -10.48
N ILE A 137 0.25 -3.87 -9.22
CA ILE A 137 1.65 -3.82 -8.82
C ILE A 137 2.24 -5.23 -8.88
N THR A 138 3.45 -5.35 -9.40
CA THR A 138 4.13 -6.64 -9.49
C THR A 138 5.36 -6.65 -8.59
N PRO A 139 5.84 -7.84 -8.21
CA PRO A 139 7.12 -7.92 -7.48
C PRO A 139 8.23 -7.25 -8.28
N GLY A 140 9.10 -6.55 -7.58
CA GLY A 140 10.16 -5.78 -8.21
C GLY A 140 9.82 -4.32 -8.42
N THR A 141 8.54 -3.94 -8.25
CA THR A 141 8.14 -2.53 -8.36
C THR A 141 8.85 -1.71 -7.30
N GLU A 142 9.41 -0.57 -7.72
CA GLU A 142 10.18 0.30 -6.83
C GLU A 142 9.26 1.09 -5.92
N VAL A 143 9.63 1.15 -4.65
CA VAL A 143 8.91 1.91 -3.63
C VAL A 143 9.90 2.86 -2.96
N THR A 144 9.71 4.16 -3.16
CA THR A 144 10.54 5.18 -2.55
C THR A 144 9.79 5.81 -1.39
N ILE A 145 10.39 5.79 -0.21
CA ILE A 145 9.78 6.38 0.98
C ILE A 145 10.56 7.64 1.33
N VAL A 146 9.85 8.75 1.39
CA VAL A 146 10.43 10.06 1.70
C VAL A 146 9.75 10.66 2.92
N ASP A 147 10.41 11.63 3.52
CA ASP A 147 9.90 12.29 4.71
C ASP A 147 9.38 13.68 4.40
#